data_b84d06435d38037c752ceca6d182a7ff
#
_entry.id   b84d06435d38037c752ceca6d182a7ff
#
_cell.length_a   1.000
_cell.length_b   1.000
_cell.length_c   1.000
_cell.angle_alpha   90.00
_cell.angle_beta   90.00
_cell.angle_gamma   90.00
#
_symmetry.space_group_name_H-M   'P 1'
#
loop_
_entity.id
_entity.type
_entity.pdbx_description
1 polymer ?
#
loop_
_entity_poly.entity_id
_entity_poly.type
_entity_poly.pdbx_seq_one_letter_code
_entity_poly.pdbx_strand_id
1 'polypeptide(L)'
;RRQRQMCIRDRHNRNENWKEAAIKWTEALEPLKKLTNHHDIGFLMYCSFGNAYRLTGNETYKDILVESARSLCTRFNQKTGCIESWNYRKAWNGIDEWFYPVIIDNMMNLELLYFATKVTGDSIYAKIANTHAETTARNQFRADYSNYHVVNYDEDTGKVLHKATCQGFSDNSAWARGQAWAIYGYTMAYRETKRKDFLDMAVHTADFWLNHSNLPEDGVPYWDFNAGQEGYVPDLSLIHI
;
A
#
# COMPACT_ATOMS: atom_id res chain seq x y z
N ARG A 1 2.64 -12.60 -6.99
CA ARG A 1 1.81 -12.83 -8.22
C ARG A 1 1.41 -14.29 -8.37
N ARG A 2 2.35 -15.24 -8.44
CA ARG A 2 2.06 -16.67 -8.62
C ARG A 2 1.11 -17.22 -7.56
N GLN A 3 1.27 -16.82 -6.31
CA GLN A 3 0.46 -17.28 -5.19
C GLN A 3 -1.01 -16.83 -5.27
N ARG A 4 -1.26 -15.55 -5.58
CA ARG A 4 -2.63 -15.04 -5.78
C ARG A 4 -3.32 -15.73 -6.96
N GLN A 5 -2.60 -15.95 -8.05
CA GLN A 5 -3.11 -16.69 -9.20
C GLN A 5 -3.43 -18.15 -8.87
N MET A 6 -2.61 -18.81 -8.03
CA MET A 6 -2.87 -20.19 -7.59
C MET A 6 -4.11 -20.27 -6.71
N CYS A 7 -4.29 -19.35 -5.76
CA CYS A 7 -5.49 -19.30 -4.92
C CYS A 7 -6.77 -19.04 -5.74
N ILE A 8 -6.70 -18.21 -6.79
CA ILE A 8 -7.82 -17.97 -7.69
C ILE A 8 -8.15 -19.23 -8.50
N ARG A 9 -7.12 -19.90 -9.03
CA ARG A 9 -7.30 -21.16 -9.81
C ARG A 9 -7.84 -22.29 -8.96
N ASP A 10 -7.35 -22.45 -7.74
CA ASP A 10 -7.84 -23.43 -6.77
C ASP A 10 -9.33 -23.22 -6.49
N ARG A 11 -9.74 -22.01 -6.15
CA ARG A 11 -11.14 -21.69 -5.90
C ARG A 11 -12.06 -21.93 -7.11
N HIS A 12 -11.55 -21.64 -8.31
CA HIS A 12 -12.32 -21.81 -9.54
C HIS A 12 -12.42 -23.27 -9.98
N ASN A 13 -11.30 -24.00 -9.93
CA ASN A 13 -11.20 -25.35 -10.47
C ASN A 13 -11.34 -26.46 -9.41
N ARG A 14 -11.35 -26.10 -8.11
CA ARG A 14 -11.38 -27.04 -6.97
C ARG A 14 -10.31 -28.13 -7.08
N ASN A 15 -9.13 -27.78 -7.60
CA ASN A 15 -8.03 -28.71 -7.83
C ASN A 15 -7.07 -28.67 -6.63
N GLU A 16 -6.96 -29.80 -5.92
CA GLU A 16 -6.14 -29.94 -4.72
C GLU A 16 -4.65 -29.62 -4.98
N ASN A 17 -4.11 -29.93 -6.15
CA ASN A 17 -2.70 -29.59 -6.45
C ASN A 17 -2.44 -28.08 -6.41
N TRP A 18 -3.41 -27.26 -6.86
CA TRP A 18 -3.29 -25.79 -6.76
C TRP A 18 -3.40 -25.29 -5.33
N LYS A 19 -4.25 -25.92 -4.54
CA LYS A 19 -4.41 -25.61 -3.12
C LYS A 19 -3.13 -25.95 -2.34
N GLU A 20 -2.58 -27.15 -2.53
CA GLU A 20 -1.32 -27.56 -1.92
C GLU A 20 -0.17 -26.62 -2.31
N ALA A 21 -0.06 -26.28 -3.58
CA ALA A 21 0.95 -25.34 -4.04
C ALA A 21 0.75 -23.94 -3.41
N ALA A 22 -0.47 -23.45 -3.30
CA ALA A 22 -0.77 -22.17 -2.67
C ALA A 22 -0.40 -22.19 -1.17
N ILE A 23 -0.74 -23.25 -0.44
CA ILE A 23 -0.39 -23.43 0.96
C ILE A 23 1.13 -23.45 1.12
N LYS A 24 1.83 -24.29 0.37
CA LYS A 24 3.30 -24.42 0.42
C LYS A 24 4.01 -23.07 0.22
N TRP A 25 3.58 -22.28 -0.78
CA TRP A 25 4.17 -20.98 -1.04
C TRP A 25 3.78 -19.92 0.00
N THR A 26 2.60 -20.04 0.60
CA THR A 26 2.19 -19.19 1.72
C THR A 26 3.05 -19.45 2.94
N GLU A 27 3.17 -20.70 3.35
CA GLU A 27 3.92 -21.11 4.55
C GLU A 27 5.41 -20.78 4.45
N ALA A 28 5.99 -20.82 3.24
CA ALA A 28 7.36 -20.38 3.02
C ALA A 28 7.62 -18.90 3.38
N LEU A 29 6.58 -18.07 3.50
CA LEU A 29 6.68 -16.67 3.90
C LEU A 29 6.58 -16.47 5.42
N GLU A 30 6.28 -17.50 6.21
CA GLU A 30 6.09 -17.38 7.66
C GLU A 30 7.24 -16.68 8.39
N PRO A 31 8.53 -16.94 8.09
CA PRO A 31 9.63 -16.23 8.75
C PRO A 31 9.58 -14.71 8.64
N LEU A 32 8.91 -14.18 7.60
CA LEU A 32 8.79 -12.75 7.37
C LEU A 32 7.82 -12.05 8.34
N LYS A 33 7.04 -12.78 9.14
CA LYS A 33 6.11 -12.18 10.11
C LYS A 33 6.76 -11.23 11.12
N LYS A 34 8.08 -11.36 11.31
CA LYS A 34 8.88 -10.51 12.21
C LYS A 34 9.70 -9.44 11.48
N LEU A 35 9.43 -9.22 10.21
CA LEU A 35 10.14 -8.24 9.41
C LEU A 35 9.79 -6.82 9.87
N THR A 36 10.81 -5.98 10.13
CA THR A 36 10.65 -4.62 10.64
C THR A 36 11.46 -3.58 9.88
N ASN A 37 12.12 -3.97 8.78
CA ASN A 37 13.01 -3.08 8.03
C ASN A 37 12.37 -2.39 6.81
N HIS A 38 11.13 -2.73 6.48
CA HIS A 38 10.31 -2.03 5.49
C HIS A 38 8.80 -2.26 5.72
N HIS A 39 7.96 -1.43 5.10
CA HIS A 39 6.51 -1.44 5.33
C HIS A 39 5.76 -2.58 4.65
N ASP A 40 6.32 -3.21 3.63
CA ASP A 40 5.62 -4.18 2.78
C ASP A 40 5.20 -5.47 3.50
N ILE A 41 5.58 -5.64 4.75
CA ILE A 41 5.12 -6.76 5.56
C ILE A 41 3.59 -6.85 5.59
N GLY A 42 2.88 -5.71 5.61
CA GLY A 42 1.42 -5.71 5.54
C GLY A 42 0.92 -6.33 4.24
N PHE A 43 1.45 -5.88 3.13
CA PHE A 43 1.11 -6.37 1.80
C PHE A 43 1.51 -7.83 1.58
N LEU A 44 2.75 -8.18 1.93
CA LEU A 44 3.27 -9.54 1.81
C LEU A 44 2.41 -10.55 2.59
N MET A 45 2.14 -10.27 3.85
CA MET A 45 1.48 -11.22 4.74
C MET A 45 -0.03 -11.26 4.53
N TYR A 46 -0.68 -10.11 4.30
CA TYR A 46 -2.13 -10.12 4.14
C TYR A 46 -2.57 -10.67 2.78
N CYS A 47 -1.82 -10.40 1.71
CA CYS A 47 -2.09 -11.01 0.39
C CYS A 47 -1.84 -12.53 0.36
N SER A 48 -1.02 -13.07 1.25
CA SER A 48 -0.71 -14.50 1.36
C SER A 48 -1.53 -15.15 2.46
N PHE A 49 -1.13 -15.00 3.72
CA PHE A 49 -1.78 -15.60 4.88
C PHE A 49 -3.21 -15.09 5.08
N GLY A 50 -3.53 -13.84 4.75
CA GLY A 50 -4.88 -13.31 4.84
C GLY A 50 -5.85 -14.06 3.91
N ASN A 51 -5.45 -14.30 2.65
CA ASN A 51 -6.24 -15.13 1.74
C ASN A 51 -6.28 -16.60 2.18
N ALA A 52 -5.17 -17.15 2.67
CA ALA A 52 -5.12 -18.52 3.17
C ALA A 52 -6.04 -18.70 4.38
N TYR A 53 -6.02 -17.78 5.36
CA TYR A 53 -6.93 -17.81 6.50
C TYR A 53 -8.40 -17.73 6.06
N ARG A 54 -8.73 -16.78 5.19
CA ARG A 54 -10.11 -16.61 4.68
C ARG A 54 -10.65 -17.85 3.95
N LEU A 55 -9.76 -18.60 3.28
CA LEU A 55 -10.15 -19.78 2.48
C LEU A 55 -10.13 -21.09 3.28
N THR A 56 -9.30 -21.19 4.31
CA THR A 56 -9.09 -22.45 5.06
C THR A 56 -9.64 -22.40 6.48
N GLY A 57 -9.79 -21.22 7.07
CA GLY A 57 -10.13 -21.08 8.50
C GLY A 57 -9.01 -21.51 9.45
N ASN A 58 -7.77 -21.69 8.97
CA ASN A 58 -6.66 -22.14 9.79
C ASN A 58 -6.22 -21.03 10.78
N GLU A 59 -6.49 -21.24 12.06
CA GLU A 59 -6.20 -20.28 13.14
C GLU A 59 -4.71 -19.94 13.27
N THR A 60 -3.80 -20.83 12.91
CA THR A 60 -2.36 -20.55 12.88
C THR A 60 -2.04 -19.39 11.94
N TYR A 61 -2.75 -19.28 10.81
CA TYR A 61 -2.55 -18.18 9.86
C TYR A 61 -3.04 -16.85 10.43
N LYS A 62 -4.09 -16.86 11.25
CA LYS A 62 -4.54 -15.68 11.99
C LYS A 62 -3.45 -15.20 12.96
N ASP A 63 -2.83 -16.10 13.71
CA ASP A 63 -1.78 -15.76 14.67
C ASP A 63 -0.54 -15.16 13.96
N ILE A 64 -0.17 -15.72 12.81
CA ILE A 64 0.89 -15.19 11.95
C ILE A 64 0.56 -13.76 11.49
N LEU A 65 -0.68 -13.49 11.09
CA LEU A 65 -1.12 -12.15 10.68
C LEU A 65 -1.09 -11.14 11.82
N VAL A 66 -1.52 -11.55 13.03
CA VAL A 66 -1.45 -10.68 14.21
C VAL A 66 -0.01 -10.34 14.58
N GLU A 67 0.91 -11.32 14.50
CA GLU A 67 2.33 -11.07 14.71
C GLU A 67 2.91 -10.12 13.65
N SER A 68 2.53 -10.31 12.39
CA SER A 68 2.91 -9.41 11.29
C SER A 68 2.39 -7.97 11.50
N ALA A 69 1.18 -7.82 12.02
CA ALA A 69 0.63 -6.51 12.37
C ALA A 69 1.43 -5.83 13.50
N ARG A 70 1.86 -6.58 14.51
CA ARG A 70 2.75 -6.07 15.57
C ARG A 70 4.08 -5.58 14.97
N SER A 71 4.66 -6.37 14.06
CA SER A 71 5.91 -5.99 13.38
C SER A 71 5.73 -4.72 12.54
N LEU A 72 4.63 -4.57 11.81
CA LEU A 72 4.33 -3.35 11.06
C LEU A 72 4.16 -2.13 11.99
N CYS A 73 3.49 -2.29 13.12
CA CYS A 73 3.29 -1.22 14.09
C CYS A 73 4.60 -0.66 14.67
N THR A 74 5.69 -1.43 14.70
CA THR A 74 6.99 -0.94 15.17
C THR A 74 7.57 0.18 14.30
N ARG A 75 7.08 0.31 13.07
CA ARG A 75 7.49 1.36 12.13
C ARG A 75 6.65 2.64 12.22
N PHE A 76 5.66 2.66 13.10
CA PHE A 76 4.83 3.84 13.29
C PHE A 76 5.50 4.84 14.23
N ASN A 77 5.58 6.09 13.80
CA ASN A 77 6.03 7.19 14.63
C ASN A 77 4.87 8.15 14.91
N GLN A 78 4.61 8.40 16.19
CA GLN A 78 3.50 9.23 16.62
C GLN A 78 3.65 10.71 16.23
N LYS A 79 4.89 11.22 16.13
CA LYS A 79 5.16 12.61 15.76
C LYS A 79 4.86 12.85 14.27
N THR A 80 5.27 11.93 13.40
CA THR A 80 4.95 11.99 11.96
C THR A 80 3.50 11.59 11.68
N GLY A 81 2.90 10.77 12.55
CA GLY A 81 1.59 10.16 12.33
C GLY A 81 1.57 9.13 11.21
N CYS A 82 2.73 8.58 10.84
CA CYS A 82 2.88 7.66 9.72
C CYS A 82 3.69 6.42 10.08
N ILE A 83 3.49 5.36 9.29
CA ILE A 83 4.35 4.17 9.23
C ILE A 83 5.45 4.48 8.23
N GLU A 84 6.70 4.36 8.65
CA GLU A 84 7.88 4.53 7.79
C GLU A 84 7.93 3.45 6.71
N SER A 85 8.17 3.85 5.45
CA SER A 85 8.21 2.90 4.34
C SER A 85 9.55 2.18 4.24
N TRP A 86 10.64 2.92 4.23
CA TRP A 86 12.01 2.40 4.16
C TRP A 86 12.85 3.06 5.24
N ASN A 87 13.87 2.36 5.69
CA ASN A 87 14.89 2.97 6.53
C ASN A 87 15.62 4.07 5.76
N TYR A 88 16.40 4.91 6.47
CA TYR A 88 17.23 5.93 5.84
C TYR A 88 17.90 5.43 4.56
N ARG A 89 17.79 6.23 3.52
CA ARG A 89 18.48 5.98 2.25
C ARG A 89 18.68 7.27 1.46
N LYS A 90 19.65 7.27 0.55
CA LYS A 90 19.76 8.31 -0.46
C LYS A 90 18.68 8.13 -1.52
N ALA A 91 18.10 9.25 -1.96
CA ALA A 91 17.18 9.27 -3.09
C ALA A 91 17.86 8.84 -4.39
N TRP A 92 17.07 8.50 -5.39
CA TRP A 92 17.58 8.05 -6.68
C TRP A 92 18.40 9.12 -7.41
N ASN A 93 18.14 10.42 -7.16
CA ASN A 93 18.92 11.52 -7.72
C ASN A 93 20.34 11.62 -7.10
N GLY A 94 20.65 10.84 -6.06
CA GLY A 94 21.93 10.82 -5.38
C GLY A 94 22.24 12.06 -4.52
N ILE A 95 21.33 13.03 -4.49
CA ILE A 95 21.47 14.32 -3.81
C ILE A 95 20.66 14.37 -2.54
N ASP A 96 19.34 14.04 -2.64
CA ASP A 96 18.44 14.08 -1.50
C ASP A 96 18.66 12.88 -0.58
N GLU A 97 18.42 13.12 0.70
CA GLU A 97 18.46 12.09 1.75
C GLU A 97 17.07 11.92 2.35
N TRP A 98 16.62 10.67 2.43
CA TRP A 98 15.33 10.32 3.01
C TRP A 98 15.54 9.73 4.40
N PHE A 99 15.18 10.50 5.42
CA PHE A 99 15.35 10.12 6.83
C PHE A 99 14.16 9.30 7.33
N TYR A 100 12.95 9.74 7.01
CA TYR A 100 11.70 9.05 7.33
C TYR A 100 10.76 9.10 6.12
N PRO A 101 11.07 8.32 5.08
CA PRO A 101 10.26 8.32 3.86
C PRO A 101 8.97 7.53 4.05
N VAL A 102 7.87 8.11 3.57
CA VAL A 102 6.54 7.50 3.51
C VAL A 102 6.05 7.56 2.08
N ILE A 103 5.82 6.39 1.47
CA ILE A 103 5.29 6.30 0.11
C ILE A 103 3.80 5.98 0.13
N ILE A 104 3.10 6.38 -0.93
CA ILE A 104 1.65 6.18 -1.05
C ILE A 104 1.26 4.70 -1.01
N ASP A 105 2.13 3.82 -1.45
CA ASP A 105 1.98 2.35 -1.40
C ASP A 105 1.68 1.85 0.01
N ASN A 106 2.11 2.59 1.03
CA ASN A 106 1.88 2.22 2.43
C ASN A 106 0.39 2.08 2.77
N MET A 107 -0.48 2.74 2.04
CA MET A 107 -1.93 2.58 2.18
C MET A 107 -2.39 1.13 2.00
N MET A 108 -1.64 0.32 1.22
CA MET A 108 -1.91 -1.11 1.02
C MET A 108 -1.65 -1.96 2.26
N ASN A 109 -0.82 -1.49 3.18
CA ASN A 109 -0.44 -2.24 4.39
C ASN A 109 -1.47 -2.10 5.51
N LEU A 110 -2.35 -1.11 5.44
CA LEU A 110 -3.32 -0.79 6.49
C LEU A 110 -4.39 -1.88 6.65
N GLU A 111 -4.67 -2.66 5.60
CA GLU A 111 -5.67 -3.74 5.64
C GLU A 111 -5.29 -4.80 6.68
N LEU A 112 -4.00 -5.12 6.83
CA LEU A 112 -3.50 -5.99 7.89
C LEU A 112 -3.82 -5.45 9.29
N LEU A 113 -3.70 -4.13 9.49
CA LEU A 113 -3.97 -3.51 10.79
C LEU A 113 -5.46 -3.53 11.14
N TYR A 114 -6.34 -3.24 10.20
CA TYR A 114 -7.78 -3.37 10.41
C TYR A 114 -8.18 -4.80 10.70
N PHE A 115 -7.59 -5.77 9.98
CA PHE A 115 -7.79 -7.19 10.27
C PHE A 115 -7.36 -7.53 11.70
N ALA A 116 -6.17 -7.10 12.12
CA ALA A 116 -5.66 -7.35 13.46
C ALA A 116 -6.60 -6.81 14.54
N THR A 117 -7.11 -5.57 14.38
CA THR A 117 -8.14 -5.04 15.29
C THR A 117 -9.36 -5.93 15.35
N LYS A 118 -9.87 -6.38 14.21
CA LYS A 118 -11.07 -7.19 14.11
C LYS A 118 -10.95 -8.54 14.83
N VAL A 119 -9.79 -9.18 14.75
CA VAL A 119 -9.60 -10.53 15.31
C VAL A 119 -9.10 -10.52 16.76
N THR A 120 -8.46 -9.45 17.21
CA THR A 120 -7.92 -9.33 18.57
C THR A 120 -8.82 -8.49 19.49
N GLY A 121 -9.64 -7.61 18.94
CA GLY A 121 -10.37 -6.59 19.70
C GLY A 121 -9.51 -5.39 20.13
N ASP A 122 -8.20 -5.40 19.86
CA ASP A 122 -7.30 -4.30 20.21
C ASP A 122 -7.40 -3.18 19.17
N SER A 123 -7.87 -2.02 19.62
CA SER A 123 -8.08 -0.84 18.76
C SER A 123 -6.81 -0.12 18.36
N ILE A 124 -5.65 -0.46 18.92
CA ILE A 124 -4.37 0.23 18.62
C ILE A 124 -4.01 0.10 17.13
N TYR A 125 -4.25 -1.04 16.52
CA TYR A 125 -3.95 -1.28 15.11
C TYR A 125 -4.80 -0.37 14.21
N ALA A 126 -6.13 -0.33 14.42
CA ALA A 126 -7.00 0.56 13.65
C ALA A 126 -6.68 2.05 13.91
N LYS A 127 -6.28 2.41 15.14
CA LYS A 127 -5.84 3.78 15.46
C LYS A 127 -4.61 4.17 14.64
N ILE A 128 -3.61 3.31 14.57
CA ILE A 128 -2.41 3.53 13.75
C ILE A 128 -2.79 3.65 12.27
N ALA A 129 -3.61 2.74 11.75
CA ALA A 129 -4.07 2.77 10.36
C ALA A 129 -4.81 4.07 10.02
N ASN A 130 -5.75 4.49 10.87
CA ASN A 130 -6.50 5.73 10.69
C ASN A 130 -5.59 6.96 10.71
N THR A 131 -4.69 7.04 11.70
CA THR A 131 -3.75 8.17 11.82
C THR A 131 -2.83 8.25 10.59
N HIS A 132 -2.35 7.11 10.10
CA HIS A 132 -1.56 7.05 8.87
C HIS A 132 -2.36 7.56 7.66
N ALA A 133 -3.57 7.05 7.46
CA ALA A 133 -4.43 7.46 6.34
C ALA A 133 -4.78 8.96 6.38
N GLU A 134 -5.10 9.50 7.57
CA GLU A 134 -5.37 10.93 7.77
C GLU A 134 -4.14 11.80 7.46
N THR A 135 -2.96 11.39 7.88
CA THR A 135 -1.73 12.11 7.62
C THR A 135 -1.35 12.04 6.14
N THR A 136 -1.54 10.89 5.50
CA THR A 136 -1.39 10.72 4.06
C THR A 136 -2.32 11.66 3.29
N ALA A 137 -3.61 11.75 3.67
CA ALA A 137 -4.56 12.67 3.05
C ALA A 137 -4.10 14.13 3.11
N ARG A 138 -3.54 14.56 4.24
CA ARG A 138 -3.08 15.94 4.43
C ARG A 138 -1.80 16.27 3.67
N ASN A 139 -0.86 15.33 3.61
CA ASN A 139 0.51 15.63 3.21
C ASN A 139 0.88 15.09 1.83
N GLN A 140 0.27 14.00 1.37
CA GLN A 140 0.64 13.36 0.10
C GLN A 140 -0.20 13.79 -1.10
N PHE A 141 -1.30 14.53 -0.88
CA PHE A 141 -2.17 14.95 -1.98
C PHE A 141 -1.94 16.40 -2.37
N ARG A 142 -2.15 16.69 -3.65
CA ARG A 142 -2.23 18.01 -4.23
C ARG A 142 -3.69 18.47 -4.25
N ALA A 143 -3.91 19.74 -4.60
CA ALA A 143 -5.26 20.33 -4.65
C ALA A 143 -6.20 19.66 -5.69
N ASP A 144 -5.63 19.02 -6.71
CA ASP A 144 -6.36 18.28 -7.74
C ASP A 144 -6.58 16.79 -7.39
N TYR A 145 -6.22 16.37 -6.17
CA TYR A 145 -6.25 15.00 -5.67
C TYR A 145 -5.29 14.02 -6.35
N SER A 146 -4.35 14.50 -7.15
CA SER A 146 -3.18 13.70 -7.47
C SER A 146 -2.28 13.57 -6.24
N ASN A 147 -1.52 12.47 -6.14
CA ASN A 147 -0.62 12.27 -5.00
C ASN A 147 0.85 12.29 -5.38
N TYR A 148 1.68 12.70 -4.42
CA TYR A 148 3.12 12.50 -4.46
C TYR A 148 3.43 11.04 -4.14
N HIS A 149 4.44 10.48 -4.80
CA HIS A 149 4.90 9.13 -4.46
C HIS A 149 5.52 9.07 -3.07
N VAL A 150 6.44 9.97 -2.77
CA VAL A 150 7.21 10.01 -1.52
C VAL A 150 6.98 11.31 -0.77
N VAL A 151 6.73 11.23 0.53
CA VAL A 151 6.85 12.34 1.47
C VAL A 151 7.91 11.98 2.51
N ASN A 152 8.95 12.77 2.62
CA ASN A 152 10.00 12.61 3.60
C ASN A 152 9.74 13.49 4.82
N TYR A 153 9.81 12.92 6.00
CA TYR A 153 9.54 13.61 7.26
C TYR A 153 10.80 13.74 8.11
N ASP A 154 10.79 14.74 8.96
CA ASP A 154 11.64 14.81 10.14
C ASP A 154 10.98 13.96 11.25
N GLU A 155 11.64 12.91 11.67
CA GLU A 155 11.08 11.94 12.64
C GLU A 155 10.93 12.53 14.06
N ASP A 156 11.71 13.55 14.39
CA ASP A 156 11.70 14.20 15.69
C ASP A 156 10.61 15.26 15.85
N THR A 157 10.28 15.94 14.78
CA THR A 157 9.28 17.03 14.78
C THR A 157 7.98 16.67 14.07
N GLY A 158 7.98 15.63 13.23
CA GLY A 158 6.85 15.25 12.37
C GLY A 158 6.64 16.18 11.16
N LYS A 159 7.54 17.12 10.92
CA LYS A 159 7.42 18.07 9.80
C LYS A 159 7.77 17.40 8.47
N VAL A 160 7.05 17.78 7.42
CA VAL A 160 7.42 17.43 6.05
C VAL A 160 8.69 18.19 5.66
N LEU A 161 9.73 17.47 5.29
CA LEU A 161 10.98 18.02 4.77
C LEU A 161 10.89 18.31 3.29
N HIS A 162 10.49 17.33 2.50
CA HIS A 162 10.25 17.48 1.06
C HIS A 162 9.31 16.38 0.53
N LYS A 163 8.82 16.59 -0.69
CA LYS A 163 7.98 15.65 -1.43
C LYS A 163 8.68 15.31 -2.74
N ALA A 164 8.68 14.04 -3.10
CA ALA A 164 9.47 13.53 -4.20
C ALA A 164 8.81 12.34 -4.90
N THR A 165 9.47 11.83 -5.92
CA THR A 165 9.16 10.54 -6.51
C THR A 165 10.34 9.57 -6.40
N CYS A 166 10.02 8.29 -6.43
CA CYS A 166 10.99 7.20 -6.53
C CYS A 166 10.80 6.45 -7.85
N GLN A 167 9.56 6.30 -8.30
CA GLN A 167 9.18 5.52 -9.48
C GLN A 167 8.39 6.34 -10.51
N GLY A 168 8.01 7.58 -10.21
CA GLY A 168 7.32 8.47 -11.13
C GLY A 168 8.29 9.21 -12.07
N PHE A 169 7.72 9.90 -13.03
CA PHE A 169 8.44 10.65 -14.06
C PHE A 169 9.22 11.83 -13.48
N SER A 170 8.65 12.54 -12.53
CA SER A 170 9.29 13.65 -11.81
C SER A 170 8.64 13.85 -10.44
N ASP A 171 9.27 14.65 -9.57
CA ASP A 171 8.75 14.93 -8.22
C ASP A 171 7.36 15.59 -8.25
N ASN A 172 7.05 16.31 -9.31
CA ASN A 172 5.78 16.98 -9.49
C ASN A 172 4.77 16.19 -10.33
N SER A 173 5.14 15.02 -10.85
CA SER A 173 4.26 14.19 -11.67
C SER A 173 3.32 13.32 -10.83
N ALA A 174 2.34 12.73 -11.50
CA ALA A 174 1.38 11.81 -10.91
C ALA A 174 1.65 10.39 -11.41
N TRP A 175 2.46 9.63 -10.66
CA TRP A 175 2.75 8.24 -10.96
C TRP A 175 1.49 7.39 -10.91
N ALA A 176 1.13 6.74 -12.04
CA ALA A 176 -0.17 6.11 -12.20
C ALA A 176 -0.43 5.00 -11.16
N ARG A 177 0.56 4.15 -10.89
CA ARG A 177 0.41 3.11 -9.85
C ARG A 177 0.23 3.70 -8.45
N GLY A 178 0.84 4.85 -8.16
CA GLY A 178 0.62 5.57 -6.91
C GLY A 178 -0.82 6.06 -6.75
N GLN A 179 -1.43 6.56 -7.83
CA GLN A 179 -2.85 6.92 -7.83
C GLN A 179 -3.72 5.69 -7.56
N ALA A 180 -3.41 4.54 -8.19
CA ALA A 180 -4.12 3.29 -7.96
C ALA A 180 -4.02 2.80 -6.50
N TRP A 181 -2.85 2.93 -5.87
CA TRP A 181 -2.68 2.60 -4.45
C TRP A 181 -3.54 3.49 -3.55
N ALA A 182 -3.64 4.78 -3.86
CA ALA A 182 -4.48 5.70 -3.11
C ALA A 182 -5.96 5.32 -3.23
N ILE A 183 -6.47 5.10 -4.45
CA ILE A 183 -7.86 4.68 -4.69
C ILE A 183 -8.18 3.40 -3.92
N TYR A 184 -7.33 2.38 -4.04
CA TYR A 184 -7.50 1.13 -3.30
C TYR A 184 -7.48 1.35 -1.78
N GLY A 185 -6.43 2.02 -1.28
CA GLY A 185 -6.21 2.17 0.15
C GLY A 185 -7.32 2.95 0.84
N TYR A 186 -7.78 4.05 0.27
CA TYR A 186 -8.91 4.81 0.84
C TYR A 186 -10.24 4.09 0.68
N THR A 187 -10.48 3.37 -0.41
CA THR A 187 -11.68 2.51 -0.55
C THR A 187 -11.69 1.43 0.52
N MET A 188 -10.55 0.78 0.76
CA MET A 188 -10.39 -0.23 1.80
C MET A 188 -10.60 0.38 3.19
N ALA A 189 -9.96 1.52 3.50
CA ALA A 189 -10.12 2.21 4.77
C ALA A 189 -11.59 2.61 5.03
N TYR A 190 -12.31 3.10 3.99
CA TYR A 190 -13.75 3.33 4.07
C TYR A 190 -14.53 2.05 4.35
N ARG A 191 -14.24 0.95 3.71
CA ARG A 191 -14.91 -0.34 3.96
C ARG A 191 -14.82 -0.77 5.42
N GLU A 192 -13.65 -0.58 6.02
CA GLU A 192 -13.39 -0.99 7.40
C GLU A 192 -13.94 -0.01 8.44
N THR A 193 -13.94 1.30 8.14
CA THR A 193 -14.29 2.34 9.12
C THR A 193 -15.64 3.00 8.91
N LYS A 194 -16.19 2.96 7.69
CA LYS A 194 -17.36 3.71 7.23
C LYS A 194 -17.21 5.23 7.32
N ARG A 195 -15.99 5.72 7.43
CA ARG A 195 -15.69 7.15 7.48
C ARG A 195 -15.84 7.78 6.10
N LYS A 196 -16.70 8.81 6.05
CA LYS A 196 -17.03 9.49 4.80
C LYS A 196 -15.81 10.23 4.20
N ASP A 197 -14.94 10.81 5.01
CA ASP A 197 -13.73 11.48 4.55
C ASP A 197 -12.79 10.54 3.79
N PHE A 198 -12.69 9.27 4.16
CA PHE A 198 -11.94 8.27 3.39
C PHE A 198 -12.61 7.91 2.06
N LEU A 199 -13.95 7.85 2.05
CA LEU A 199 -14.69 7.68 0.80
C LEU A 199 -14.47 8.86 -0.14
N ASP A 200 -14.55 10.09 0.38
CA ASP A 200 -14.36 11.30 -0.40
C ASP A 200 -12.95 11.33 -1.02
N MET A 201 -11.91 10.94 -0.27
CA MET A 201 -10.55 10.79 -0.82
C MET A 201 -10.48 9.77 -1.96
N ALA A 202 -11.11 8.62 -1.80
CA ALA A 202 -11.13 7.60 -2.85
C ALA A 202 -11.84 8.09 -4.12
N VAL A 203 -12.99 8.75 -3.96
CA VAL A 203 -13.80 9.29 -5.07
C VAL A 203 -13.03 10.38 -5.80
N HIS A 204 -12.51 11.39 -5.10
CA HIS A 204 -11.77 12.47 -5.74
C HIS A 204 -10.49 12.01 -6.44
N THR A 205 -9.78 11.02 -5.88
CA THR A 205 -8.61 10.43 -6.56
C THR A 205 -9.03 9.66 -7.82
N ALA A 206 -10.17 8.96 -7.78
CA ALA A 206 -10.72 8.30 -8.95
C ALA A 206 -11.20 9.29 -10.01
N ASP A 207 -11.80 10.41 -9.59
CA ASP A 207 -12.21 11.51 -10.48
C ASP A 207 -10.99 12.13 -11.17
N PHE A 208 -9.88 12.37 -10.44
CA PHE A 208 -8.61 12.79 -11.05
C PHE A 208 -8.18 11.81 -12.15
N TRP A 209 -8.19 10.51 -11.87
CA TRP A 209 -7.80 9.49 -12.84
C TRP A 209 -8.68 9.52 -14.09
N LEU A 210 -9.99 9.45 -13.91
CA LEU A 210 -10.95 9.28 -15.00
C LEU A 210 -11.09 10.52 -15.89
N ASN A 211 -10.79 11.71 -15.34
CA ASN A 211 -10.93 12.98 -16.06
C ASN A 211 -9.57 13.57 -16.50
N HIS A 212 -8.46 12.86 -16.29
CA HIS A 212 -7.15 13.37 -16.68
C HIS A 212 -7.00 13.41 -18.19
N SER A 213 -6.53 14.55 -18.73
CA SER A 213 -6.40 14.78 -20.17
C SER A 213 -5.50 13.80 -20.91
N ASN A 214 -4.54 13.20 -20.21
CA ASN A 214 -3.61 12.22 -20.78
C ASN A 214 -4.06 10.75 -20.56
N LEU A 215 -5.28 10.54 -20.07
CA LEU A 215 -5.81 9.18 -19.99
C LEU A 215 -6.21 8.71 -21.39
N PRO A 216 -5.65 7.59 -21.91
CA PRO A 216 -6.07 7.01 -23.18
C PRO A 216 -7.56 6.59 -23.19
N GLU A 217 -8.16 6.50 -24.39
CA GLU A 217 -9.59 6.15 -24.56
C GLU A 217 -9.96 4.77 -23.98
N ASP A 218 -9.00 3.85 -23.90
CA ASP A 218 -9.20 2.52 -23.30
C ASP A 218 -9.20 2.55 -21.76
N GLY A 219 -8.96 3.73 -21.15
CA GLY A 219 -8.94 3.92 -19.70
C GLY A 219 -7.68 3.38 -19.00
N VAL A 220 -6.70 2.88 -19.76
CA VAL A 220 -5.42 2.38 -19.22
C VAL A 220 -4.39 3.51 -19.27
N PRO A 221 -3.97 4.08 -18.14
CA PRO A 221 -3.03 5.19 -18.15
C PRO A 221 -1.63 4.74 -18.56
N TYR A 222 -0.84 5.69 -19.04
CA TYR A 222 0.60 5.52 -19.09
C TYR A 222 1.14 5.31 -17.66
N TRP A 223 2.39 4.87 -17.55
CA TRP A 223 3.00 4.61 -16.24
C TRP A 223 3.03 5.84 -15.31
N ASP A 224 2.92 7.04 -15.88
CA ASP A 224 2.79 8.32 -15.20
C ASP A 224 1.89 9.25 -16.02
N PHE A 225 0.96 9.95 -15.38
CA PHE A 225 -0.01 10.82 -16.04
C PHE A 225 0.64 12.02 -16.74
N ASN A 226 1.86 12.39 -16.36
CA ASN A 226 2.60 13.52 -16.92
C ASN A 226 3.71 13.11 -17.90
N ALA A 227 3.99 11.80 -18.05
CA ALA A 227 5.04 11.33 -18.95
C ALA A 227 4.63 11.31 -20.43
N GLY A 228 3.33 11.19 -20.74
CA GLY A 228 2.83 11.03 -22.10
C GLY A 228 3.32 9.75 -22.78
N GLN A 229 3.12 9.65 -24.09
CA GLN A 229 3.57 8.49 -24.89
C GLN A 229 5.09 8.38 -24.97
N GLU A 230 5.79 9.50 -25.00
CA GLU A 230 7.26 9.54 -25.09
C GLU A 230 7.94 8.99 -23.83
N GLY A 231 7.25 9.03 -22.69
CA GLY A 231 7.70 8.47 -21.42
C GLY A 231 7.24 7.04 -21.17
N TYR A 232 6.75 6.33 -22.18
CA TYR A 232 6.28 4.96 -22.01
C TYR A 232 7.45 4.01 -21.69
N VAL A 233 7.43 3.48 -20.48
CA VAL A 233 8.35 2.42 -20.04
C VAL A 233 7.52 1.15 -19.80
N PRO A 234 7.60 0.13 -20.68
CA PRO A 234 6.76 -1.05 -20.62
C PRO A 234 6.76 -1.76 -19.28
N ASP A 235 7.92 -1.81 -18.63
CA ASP A 235 8.11 -2.51 -17.35
C ASP A 235 7.49 -1.78 -16.14
N LEU A 236 7.14 -0.52 -16.30
CA LEU A 236 6.53 0.33 -15.27
C LEU A 236 5.03 0.54 -15.49
N SER A 237 4.46 0.04 -16.58
CA SER A 237 3.03 0.18 -16.87
C SER A 237 2.17 -0.64 -15.91
N LEU A 238 0.93 -0.19 -15.68
CA LEU A 238 -0.05 -0.91 -14.85
C LEU A 238 -0.42 -2.29 -15.41
N ILE A 239 -0.29 -2.48 -16.72
CA ILE A 239 -0.63 -3.74 -17.40
C ILE A 239 0.31 -4.88 -16.96
N HIS A 240 1.51 -4.57 -16.53
CA HIS A 240 2.51 -5.55 -16.11
C HIS A 240 2.54 -5.83 -14.59
N ILE A 241 1.53 -5.35 -13.86
CA ILE A 241 1.34 -5.71 -12.43
C ILE A 241 0.54 -7.06 -12.28
#